data_36360dba1df3966089e4f71ac2b158f4
#
_entry.id   36360dba1df3966089e4f71ac2b158f4
#
_cell.length_a   1.000
_cell.length_b   1.000
_cell.length_c   1.000
_cell.angle_alpha   90.00
_cell.angle_beta   90.00
_cell.angle_gamma   90.00
#
_symmetry.space_group_name_H-M   'P 1'
#
loop_
_entity.id
_entity.type
_entity.pdbx_description
1 polymer ?
#
loop_
_entity_poly.entity_id
_entity_poly.type
_entity_poly.pdbx_seq_one_letter_code
_entity_poly.pdbx_strand_id
1 'polypeptide(L)'
;MEKLVSLSKRRGYVFQSSEIYGGLNGCWDFGPLGVELLRNIKDQWWRSMTYREDVEGLDASILMHPRVWEASGHVANFSDPMVDCKECQARFRADQLEDVPCGNPGFKGRKAVKCQAEGKFTEARQFNLMFKTFVGPAEDSSAVVYLRPETAQGIYVNVLNVQSASRQKLPFGIAQIGKAFRNEINTKNFLFRTREFEQMEMQYFVKPGTDEEQFEYWKEQRLQWFVRLGMGANKLRFQELEQGQLPHYAKRAIDIEYEFPFGWGEIEGLHNRTDYDLSRHEEFSGKAMRFYDEETKERILPYIIETSAGATRQLMAFLADAYHEEDAPTATGKMETRIVLKLHPSLAPVKAAVFPLVNRDGMPEIARKIEGAIRPHMRVFYDESGAVGRRYRR
;
A
#
# COMPACT_ATOMS: atom_id res chain seq x y z
N MET A 1 10.63 -13.22 8.65
CA MET A 1 9.36 -13.28 7.86
C MET A 1 8.47 -14.46 8.25
N GLU A 2 8.96 -15.71 8.29
CA GLU A 2 8.13 -16.90 8.57
C GLU A 2 7.32 -16.79 9.88
N LYS A 3 7.95 -16.33 10.96
CA LYS A 3 7.26 -16.09 12.25
C LYS A 3 6.11 -15.08 12.12
N LEU A 4 6.34 -13.99 11.39
CA LEU A 4 5.33 -12.95 11.16
C LEU A 4 4.15 -13.46 10.33
N VAL A 5 4.42 -14.19 9.25
CA VAL A 5 3.39 -14.83 8.40
C VAL A 5 2.57 -15.83 9.21
N SER A 6 3.24 -16.71 9.97
CA SER A 6 2.57 -17.69 10.84
C SER A 6 1.69 -17.02 11.90
N LEU A 7 2.20 -15.95 12.54
CA LEU A 7 1.43 -15.15 13.50
C LEU A 7 0.19 -14.54 12.84
N SER A 8 0.39 -13.89 11.69
CA SER A 8 -0.67 -13.20 10.95
C SER A 8 -1.82 -14.13 10.58
N LYS A 9 -1.52 -15.34 10.11
CA LYS A 9 -2.52 -16.36 9.80
C LYS A 9 -3.25 -16.85 11.07
N ARG A 10 -2.50 -17.27 12.08
CA ARG A 10 -3.10 -17.81 13.32
C ARG A 10 -3.95 -16.82 14.10
N ARG A 11 -3.60 -15.53 14.03
CA ARG A 11 -4.30 -14.46 14.75
C ARG A 11 -5.39 -13.77 13.93
N GLY A 12 -5.62 -14.21 12.69
CA GLY A 12 -6.68 -13.66 11.86
C GLY A 12 -6.38 -12.25 11.35
N TYR A 13 -5.11 -11.97 11.04
CA TYR A 13 -4.74 -10.76 10.31
C TYR A 13 -4.86 -10.96 8.81
N VAL A 14 -4.28 -12.03 8.27
CA VAL A 14 -4.22 -12.24 6.82
C VAL A 14 -4.40 -13.72 6.51
N PHE A 15 -5.19 -14.03 5.49
CA PHE A 15 -5.41 -15.35 4.93
C PHE A 15 -5.04 -15.36 3.44
N GLN A 16 -4.65 -16.52 2.93
CA GLN A 16 -4.52 -16.72 1.49
C GLN A 16 -5.91 -16.61 0.84
N SER A 17 -6.05 -15.79 -0.19
CA SER A 17 -7.33 -15.73 -0.91
C SER A 17 -7.70 -17.08 -1.51
N SER A 18 -8.96 -17.49 -1.32
CA SER A 18 -9.50 -18.76 -1.84
C SER A 18 -8.73 -20.01 -1.36
N GLU A 19 -8.24 -20.01 -0.12
CA GLU A 19 -7.36 -21.08 0.43
C GLU A 19 -7.96 -22.48 0.32
N ILE A 20 -9.29 -22.60 0.43
CA ILE A 20 -9.99 -23.90 0.28
C ILE A 20 -9.86 -24.53 -1.11
N TYR A 21 -9.52 -23.74 -2.13
CA TYR A 21 -9.25 -24.18 -3.50
C TYR A 21 -7.75 -24.18 -3.84
N GLY A 22 -6.87 -24.12 -2.84
CA GLY A 22 -5.42 -24.06 -3.03
C GLY A 22 -4.84 -22.65 -3.08
N GLY A 23 -5.68 -21.62 -3.02
CA GLY A 23 -5.28 -20.22 -2.98
C GLY A 23 -4.97 -19.62 -4.36
N LEU A 24 -5.09 -18.30 -4.47
CA LEU A 24 -4.65 -17.52 -5.62
C LEU A 24 -3.38 -16.77 -5.26
N ASN A 25 -2.28 -17.08 -5.95
CA ASN A 25 -0.99 -16.49 -5.64
C ASN A 25 -1.00 -14.96 -5.80
N GLY A 26 -0.47 -14.25 -4.79
CA GLY A 26 -0.41 -12.79 -4.77
C GLY A 26 -1.73 -12.09 -4.48
N CYS A 27 -2.75 -12.83 -4.04
CA CYS A 27 -4.02 -12.29 -3.55
C CYS A 27 -4.23 -12.71 -2.10
N TRP A 28 -4.67 -11.78 -1.26
CA TRP A 28 -4.78 -11.96 0.18
C TRP A 28 -6.10 -11.40 0.70
N ASP A 29 -6.69 -12.11 1.66
CA ASP A 29 -7.87 -11.70 2.40
C ASP A 29 -7.45 -11.19 3.78
N PHE A 30 -8.08 -10.11 4.24
CA PHE A 30 -7.82 -9.58 5.57
C PHE A 30 -8.85 -10.12 6.55
N GLY A 31 -8.35 -10.85 7.55
CA GLY A 31 -9.19 -11.44 8.59
C GLY A 31 -9.68 -10.40 9.62
N PRO A 32 -10.37 -10.85 10.69
CA PRO A 32 -11.05 -9.96 11.65
C PRO A 32 -10.16 -8.92 12.34
N LEU A 33 -8.88 -9.24 12.59
CA LEU A 33 -7.92 -8.26 13.13
C LEU A 33 -7.20 -7.48 12.02
N GLY A 34 -6.98 -8.12 10.87
CA GLY A 34 -6.31 -7.49 9.74
C GLY A 34 -7.12 -6.37 9.11
N VAL A 35 -8.43 -6.58 8.92
CA VAL A 35 -9.31 -5.55 8.35
C VAL A 35 -9.40 -4.32 9.26
N GLU A 36 -9.44 -4.51 10.58
CA GLU A 36 -9.45 -3.39 11.53
C GLU A 36 -8.12 -2.63 11.53
N LEU A 37 -6.98 -3.35 11.50
CA LEU A 37 -5.68 -2.71 11.40
C LEU A 37 -5.54 -1.92 10.09
N LEU A 38 -5.97 -2.50 8.96
CA LEU A 38 -5.93 -1.87 7.65
C LEU A 38 -6.80 -0.61 7.60
N ARG A 39 -8.02 -0.67 8.17
CA ARG A 39 -8.91 0.49 8.29
C ARG A 39 -8.29 1.59 9.15
N ASN A 40 -7.72 1.23 10.31
CA ASN A 40 -7.06 2.20 11.17
C ASN A 40 -5.87 2.89 10.47
N ILE A 41 -5.05 2.15 9.70
CA ILE A 41 -3.96 2.73 8.91
C ILE A 41 -4.51 3.74 7.88
N LYS A 42 -5.53 3.33 7.12
CA LYS A 42 -6.19 4.17 6.12
C LYS A 42 -6.82 5.42 6.76
N ASP A 43 -7.48 5.28 7.90
CA ASP A 43 -8.07 6.40 8.63
C ASP A 43 -7.02 7.39 9.15
N GLN A 44 -5.89 6.90 9.68
CA GLN A 44 -4.80 7.77 10.11
C GLN A 44 -4.15 8.51 8.92
N TRP A 45 -3.98 7.81 7.79
CA TRP A 45 -3.49 8.42 6.56
C TRP A 45 -4.48 9.47 6.02
N TRP A 46 -5.76 9.11 5.89
CA TRP A 46 -6.82 9.98 5.40
C TRP A 46 -6.92 11.28 6.22
N ARG A 47 -6.93 11.16 7.53
CA ARG A 47 -6.94 12.33 8.44
C ARG A 47 -5.70 13.19 8.27
N SER A 48 -4.52 12.60 8.07
CA SER A 48 -3.28 13.35 7.88
C SER A 48 -3.26 14.14 6.57
N MET A 49 -4.07 13.73 5.59
CA MET A 49 -4.22 14.39 4.30
C MET A 49 -5.40 15.37 4.28
N THR A 50 -6.61 14.91 4.57
CA THR A 50 -7.84 15.65 4.31
C THR A 50 -8.34 16.52 5.48
N TYR A 51 -7.72 16.45 6.67
CA TYR A 51 -8.02 17.38 7.77
C TYR A 51 -7.19 18.68 7.66
N ARG A 52 -6.76 18.99 6.46
CA ARG A 52 -6.07 20.21 6.04
C ARG A 52 -7.02 21.02 5.15
N GLU A 53 -6.83 22.32 5.12
CA GLU A 53 -7.62 23.21 4.26
C GLU A 53 -7.23 23.10 2.78
N ASP A 54 -6.03 22.60 2.51
CA ASP A 54 -5.40 22.54 1.19
C ASP A 54 -5.40 21.15 0.55
N VAL A 55 -6.13 20.15 1.11
CA VAL A 55 -6.23 18.80 0.51
C VAL A 55 -7.66 18.30 0.53
N GLU A 56 -8.17 17.98 -0.65
CA GLU A 56 -9.50 17.43 -0.88
C GLU A 56 -9.47 15.91 -1.01
N GLY A 57 -10.62 15.27 -0.75
CA GLY A 57 -10.78 13.84 -0.93
C GLY A 57 -11.46 13.50 -2.26
N LEU A 58 -11.06 12.40 -2.88
CA LEU A 58 -11.67 11.84 -4.08
C LEU A 58 -11.77 10.31 -3.97
N ASP A 59 -12.83 9.74 -4.54
CA ASP A 59 -12.93 8.31 -4.81
C ASP A 59 -13.34 8.10 -6.28
N ALA A 60 -12.34 7.89 -7.15
CA ALA A 60 -12.54 7.69 -8.58
C ALA A 60 -12.83 6.22 -8.91
N SER A 61 -13.53 5.98 -10.00
CA SER A 61 -13.86 4.64 -10.49
C SER A 61 -12.62 3.81 -10.79
N ILE A 62 -12.69 2.51 -10.53
CA ILE A 62 -11.65 1.53 -10.92
C ILE A 62 -11.57 1.42 -12.43
N LEU A 63 -12.73 1.29 -13.09
CA LEU A 63 -12.83 1.22 -14.53
C LEU A 63 -12.88 2.64 -15.10
N MET A 64 -11.94 2.96 -15.97
CA MET A 64 -11.83 4.24 -16.64
C MET A 64 -11.73 4.06 -18.14
N HIS A 65 -12.00 5.12 -18.89
CA HIS A 65 -11.87 5.10 -20.34
C HIS A 65 -10.45 4.67 -20.76
N PRO A 66 -10.25 3.72 -21.70
CA PRO A 66 -8.93 3.20 -22.07
C PRO A 66 -7.90 4.27 -22.45
N ARG A 67 -8.34 5.38 -23.05
CA ARG A 67 -7.47 6.53 -23.39
C ARG A 67 -6.75 7.16 -22.19
N VAL A 68 -7.26 6.98 -20.98
CA VAL A 68 -6.56 7.43 -19.75
C VAL A 68 -5.20 6.72 -19.63
N TRP A 69 -5.20 5.42 -19.90
CA TRP A 69 -4.00 4.57 -19.81
C TRP A 69 -3.06 4.73 -21.04
N GLU A 70 -3.61 5.13 -22.18
CA GLU A 70 -2.81 5.55 -23.33
C GLU A 70 -2.10 6.88 -23.04
N ALA A 71 -2.83 7.87 -22.55
CA ALA A 71 -2.30 9.19 -22.20
C ALA A 71 -1.18 9.10 -21.16
N SER A 72 -1.40 8.35 -20.07
CA SER A 72 -0.40 8.16 -19.02
C SER A 72 0.79 7.26 -19.43
N GLY A 73 0.74 6.63 -20.61
CA GLY A 73 1.79 5.73 -21.10
C GLY A 73 1.77 4.31 -20.54
N HIS A 74 0.81 3.95 -19.69
CA HIS A 74 0.73 2.60 -19.09
C HIS A 74 0.51 1.49 -20.14
N VAL A 75 -0.26 1.76 -21.19
CA VAL A 75 -0.47 0.77 -22.26
C VAL A 75 0.83 0.43 -22.96
N ALA A 76 1.69 1.42 -23.18
CA ALA A 76 2.94 1.27 -23.93
C ALA A 76 4.13 0.81 -23.07
N ASN A 77 4.24 1.32 -21.82
CA ASN A 77 5.48 1.25 -21.05
C ASN A 77 5.36 0.48 -19.73
N PHE A 78 4.15 0.18 -19.24
CA PHE A 78 3.97 -0.53 -17.98
C PHE A 78 4.15 -2.03 -18.16
N SER A 79 5.39 -2.43 -18.43
CA SER A 79 5.74 -3.82 -18.75
C SER A 79 7.04 -4.24 -18.08
N ASP A 80 7.12 -5.51 -17.73
CA ASP A 80 8.33 -6.17 -17.24
C ASP A 80 8.90 -7.11 -18.29
N PRO A 81 10.23 -7.25 -18.40
CA PRO A 81 10.85 -8.24 -19.24
C PRO A 81 10.64 -9.64 -18.65
N MET A 82 9.96 -10.51 -19.38
CA MET A 82 9.60 -11.87 -18.98
C MET A 82 10.34 -12.91 -19.78
N VAL A 83 10.84 -13.96 -19.10
CA VAL A 83 11.42 -15.16 -19.69
C VAL A 83 10.73 -16.41 -19.17
N ASP A 84 10.60 -17.43 -20.01
CA ASP A 84 10.11 -18.75 -19.63
C ASP A 84 11.29 -19.74 -19.52
N CYS A 85 11.32 -20.53 -18.46
CA CYS A 85 12.32 -21.60 -18.35
C CYS A 85 11.87 -22.81 -19.20
N LYS A 86 12.70 -23.25 -20.15
CA LYS A 86 12.40 -24.37 -21.06
C LYS A 86 12.30 -25.72 -20.35
N GLU A 87 12.90 -25.85 -19.17
CA GLU A 87 12.86 -27.09 -18.38
C GLU A 87 11.69 -27.17 -17.40
N CYS A 88 11.46 -26.11 -16.60
CA CYS A 88 10.42 -26.13 -15.57
C CYS A 88 9.15 -25.38 -15.97
N GLN A 89 9.14 -24.74 -17.14
CA GLN A 89 8.04 -23.94 -17.70
C GLN A 89 7.59 -22.78 -16.77
N ALA A 90 8.35 -22.49 -15.72
CA ALA A 90 8.09 -21.35 -14.84
C ALA A 90 8.48 -20.03 -15.52
N ARG A 91 7.73 -18.99 -15.20
CA ARG A 91 7.92 -17.63 -15.70
C ARG A 91 8.68 -16.79 -14.69
N PHE A 92 9.60 -15.97 -15.20
CA PHE A 92 10.45 -15.12 -14.37
C PHE A 92 10.58 -13.74 -15.00
N ARG A 93 10.79 -12.74 -14.14
CA ARG A 93 11.32 -11.45 -14.59
C ARG A 93 12.78 -11.62 -14.96
N ALA A 94 13.15 -11.21 -16.17
CA ALA A 94 14.52 -11.37 -16.66
C ALA A 94 15.55 -10.53 -15.89
N ASP A 95 15.11 -9.42 -15.31
CA ASP A 95 15.91 -8.49 -14.52
C ASP A 95 16.01 -8.85 -13.03
N GLN A 96 15.34 -9.91 -12.54
CA GLN A 96 15.28 -10.31 -11.13
C GLN A 96 15.47 -11.81 -10.93
N LEU A 97 16.50 -12.39 -11.53
CA LEU A 97 16.72 -13.84 -11.49
C LEU A 97 17.58 -14.32 -10.31
N GLU A 98 18.35 -13.43 -9.69
CA GLU A 98 19.41 -13.80 -8.73
C GLU A 98 18.88 -14.52 -7.49
N ASP A 99 17.77 -14.07 -6.94
CA ASP A 99 17.21 -14.59 -5.70
C ASP A 99 15.95 -15.44 -5.86
N VAL A 100 15.53 -15.69 -7.10
CA VAL A 100 14.31 -16.46 -7.38
C VAL A 100 14.66 -17.95 -7.47
N PRO A 101 13.94 -18.83 -6.72
CA PRO A 101 14.15 -20.28 -6.81
C PRO A 101 13.70 -20.80 -8.18
N CYS A 102 14.41 -21.80 -8.68
CA CYS A 102 13.97 -22.54 -9.87
C CYS A 102 12.63 -23.23 -9.59
N GLY A 103 11.67 -23.09 -10.52
CA GLY A 103 10.33 -23.71 -10.40
C GLY A 103 10.32 -25.23 -10.55
N ASN A 104 11.46 -25.88 -10.88
CA ASN A 104 11.52 -27.33 -11.01
C ASN A 104 11.68 -28.00 -9.64
N PRO A 105 10.70 -28.81 -9.19
CA PRO A 105 10.75 -29.48 -7.89
C PRO A 105 11.92 -30.46 -7.75
N GLY A 106 12.50 -30.93 -8.86
CA GLY A 106 13.70 -31.79 -8.87
C GLY A 106 15.00 -31.04 -8.52
N PHE A 107 14.99 -29.71 -8.53
CA PHE A 107 16.17 -28.86 -8.28
C PHE A 107 16.01 -28.03 -7.02
N LYS A 108 15.71 -28.65 -5.88
CA LYS A 108 15.62 -27.95 -4.60
C LYS A 108 16.87 -27.12 -4.34
N GLY A 109 16.67 -25.82 -3.99
CA GLY A 109 17.75 -24.87 -3.69
C GLY A 109 18.47 -24.31 -4.93
N ARG A 110 18.07 -24.64 -6.13
CA ARG A 110 18.63 -24.04 -7.35
C ARG A 110 17.96 -22.68 -7.59
N LYS A 111 18.77 -21.65 -7.85
CA LYS A 111 18.29 -20.32 -8.24
C LYS A 111 18.07 -20.25 -9.76
N ALA A 112 17.11 -19.41 -10.19
CA ALA A 112 16.78 -19.22 -11.60
C ALA A 112 17.95 -18.70 -12.44
N VAL A 113 18.84 -17.90 -11.86
CA VAL A 113 20.07 -17.40 -12.53
C VAL A 113 20.95 -18.52 -13.07
N LYS A 114 20.99 -19.71 -12.43
CA LYS A 114 21.72 -20.87 -12.96
C LYS A 114 21.13 -21.40 -14.25
N CYS A 115 19.79 -21.39 -14.36
CA CYS A 115 19.12 -21.79 -15.61
C CYS A 115 19.41 -20.78 -16.74
N GLN A 116 19.57 -19.49 -16.41
CA GLN A 116 19.99 -18.47 -17.37
C GLN A 116 21.41 -18.75 -17.90
N ALA A 117 22.36 -18.99 -17.00
CA ALA A 117 23.74 -19.30 -17.36
C ALA A 117 23.89 -20.55 -18.24
N GLU A 118 22.95 -21.50 -18.14
CA GLU A 118 22.89 -22.72 -18.96
C GLU A 118 22.07 -22.55 -20.26
N GLY A 119 21.62 -21.35 -20.60
CA GLY A 119 20.82 -21.09 -21.82
C GLY A 119 19.43 -21.71 -21.82
N LYS A 120 18.87 -22.00 -20.64
CA LYS A 120 17.58 -22.68 -20.48
C LYS A 120 16.37 -21.74 -20.59
N PHE A 121 16.57 -20.45 -20.75
CA PHE A 121 15.47 -19.49 -20.91
C PHE A 121 15.15 -19.22 -22.38
N THR A 122 13.90 -18.78 -22.60
CA THR A 122 13.47 -18.17 -23.86
C THR A 122 14.09 -16.78 -24.00
N GLU A 123 13.98 -16.18 -25.18
CA GLU A 123 14.22 -14.75 -25.33
C GLU A 123 13.27 -13.95 -24.43
N ALA A 124 13.76 -12.81 -23.94
CA ALA A 124 12.96 -11.93 -23.12
C ALA A 124 11.88 -11.24 -23.97
N ARG A 125 10.65 -11.22 -23.46
CA ARG A 125 9.52 -10.51 -24.07
C ARG A 125 8.89 -9.55 -23.07
N GLN A 126 8.38 -8.42 -23.56
CA GLN A 126 7.68 -7.47 -22.70
C GLN A 126 6.31 -8.03 -22.30
N PHE A 127 6.02 -8.01 -21.02
CA PHE A 127 4.75 -8.41 -20.43
C PHE A 127 4.09 -7.22 -19.74
N ASN A 128 2.99 -6.72 -20.31
CA ASN A 128 2.24 -5.61 -19.72
C ASN A 128 1.55 -6.05 -18.45
N LEU A 129 1.73 -5.29 -17.37
CA LEU A 129 1.25 -5.62 -16.03
C LEU A 129 -0.21 -5.21 -15.78
N MET A 130 -0.90 -4.58 -16.73
CA MET A 130 -2.31 -4.25 -16.56
C MET A 130 -3.22 -5.47 -16.77
N PHE A 131 -4.16 -5.68 -15.86
CA PHE A 131 -5.26 -6.60 -16.09
C PHE A 131 -6.24 -6.02 -17.11
N LYS A 132 -6.61 -6.82 -18.09
CA LYS A 132 -7.62 -6.50 -19.11
C LYS A 132 -8.94 -7.19 -18.79
N THR A 133 -10.03 -6.52 -19.09
CA THR A 133 -11.38 -7.08 -19.10
C THR A 133 -12.20 -6.44 -20.21
N PHE A 134 -13.47 -6.80 -20.34
CA PHE A 134 -14.37 -6.26 -21.34
C PHE A 134 -15.59 -5.63 -20.69
N VAL A 135 -16.12 -4.58 -21.30
CA VAL A 135 -17.39 -3.94 -20.89
C VAL A 135 -18.43 -4.20 -21.96
N GLY A 136 -19.60 -4.67 -21.53
CA GLY A 136 -20.70 -5.05 -22.42
C GLY A 136 -20.67 -6.54 -22.79
N PRO A 137 -21.57 -6.96 -23.70
CA PRO A 137 -21.79 -8.38 -24.02
C PRO A 137 -20.79 -8.98 -25.02
N ALA A 138 -20.00 -8.15 -25.70
CA ALA A 138 -19.03 -8.60 -26.69
C ALA A 138 -17.59 -8.52 -26.16
N GLU A 139 -16.82 -9.57 -26.41
CA GLU A 139 -15.39 -9.65 -26.06
C GLU A 139 -14.54 -9.30 -27.29
N ASP A 140 -14.64 -8.08 -27.77
CA ASP A 140 -13.84 -7.57 -28.89
C ASP A 140 -12.89 -6.45 -28.47
N SER A 141 -12.05 -6.01 -29.41
CA SER A 141 -11.03 -4.98 -29.13
C SER A 141 -11.62 -3.61 -28.74
N SER A 142 -12.86 -3.33 -29.15
CA SER A 142 -13.53 -2.07 -28.84
C SER A 142 -14.11 -2.03 -27.41
N ALA A 143 -14.34 -3.21 -26.83
CA ALA A 143 -14.89 -3.39 -25.48
C ALA A 143 -13.80 -3.51 -24.39
N VAL A 144 -12.52 -3.49 -24.77
CA VAL A 144 -11.42 -3.63 -23.82
C VAL A 144 -11.35 -2.47 -22.85
N VAL A 145 -11.34 -2.79 -21.56
CA VAL A 145 -11.01 -1.88 -20.46
C VAL A 145 -9.95 -2.50 -19.55
N TYR A 146 -9.36 -1.69 -18.70
CA TYR A 146 -8.31 -2.12 -17.79
C TYR A 146 -8.74 -1.92 -16.34
N LEU A 147 -8.33 -2.85 -15.45
CA LEU A 147 -8.32 -2.59 -14.01
C LEU A 147 -7.17 -1.63 -13.74
N ARG A 148 -7.44 -0.53 -13.03
CA ARG A 148 -6.42 0.50 -12.78
C ARG A 148 -5.19 -0.06 -12.05
N PRO A 149 -3.96 0.18 -12.55
CA PRO A 149 -2.73 -0.24 -11.89
C PRO A 149 -2.27 0.73 -10.79
N GLU A 150 -2.90 1.92 -10.73
CA GLU A 150 -2.66 2.99 -9.74
C GLU A 150 -3.90 3.86 -9.58
N THR A 151 -3.94 4.62 -8.50
CA THR A 151 -5.05 5.54 -8.22
C THR A 151 -4.81 6.97 -8.74
N ALA A 152 -3.57 7.33 -9.08
CA ALA A 152 -3.16 8.68 -9.51
C ALA A 152 -3.95 9.19 -10.71
N GLN A 153 -4.13 8.39 -11.75
CA GLN A 153 -4.78 8.84 -13.00
C GLN A 153 -6.25 9.25 -12.78
N GLY A 154 -6.93 8.60 -11.83
CA GLY A 154 -8.27 9.02 -11.41
C GLY A 154 -8.32 10.42 -10.80
N ILE A 155 -7.25 10.82 -10.13
CA ILE A 155 -7.10 12.18 -9.59
C ILE A 155 -6.89 13.17 -10.74
N TYR A 156 -5.96 12.90 -11.66
CA TYR A 156 -5.64 13.84 -12.74
C TYR A 156 -6.82 14.13 -13.65
N VAL A 157 -7.57 13.11 -14.07
CA VAL A 157 -8.75 13.32 -14.93
C VAL A 157 -9.89 14.06 -14.23
N ASN A 158 -9.88 14.13 -12.91
CA ASN A 158 -10.88 14.83 -12.09
C ASN A 158 -10.38 16.15 -11.48
N VAL A 159 -9.13 16.54 -11.70
CA VAL A 159 -8.54 17.69 -11.01
C VAL A 159 -9.34 18.98 -11.18
N LEU A 160 -9.82 19.26 -12.40
CA LEU A 160 -10.64 20.46 -12.67
C LEU A 160 -12.03 20.38 -12.03
N ASN A 161 -12.61 19.18 -11.96
CA ASN A 161 -13.90 18.98 -11.30
C ASN A 161 -13.77 19.25 -9.79
N VAL A 162 -12.74 18.72 -9.16
CA VAL A 162 -12.47 18.92 -7.72
C VAL A 162 -12.15 20.39 -7.45
N GLN A 163 -11.21 20.98 -8.21
CA GLN A 163 -10.82 22.37 -8.06
C GLN A 163 -12.02 23.34 -8.17
N SER A 164 -12.89 23.10 -9.16
CA SER A 164 -14.09 23.93 -9.35
C SER A 164 -15.11 23.75 -8.23
N ALA A 165 -15.34 22.51 -7.80
CA ALA A 165 -16.33 22.21 -6.77
C ALA A 165 -15.92 22.74 -5.38
N SER A 166 -14.62 22.60 -5.03
CA SER A 166 -14.07 23.03 -3.74
C SER A 166 -13.50 24.46 -3.75
N ARG A 167 -13.41 25.08 -4.93
CA ARG A 167 -12.83 26.43 -5.13
C ARG A 167 -11.38 26.56 -4.67
N GLN A 168 -10.64 25.47 -4.73
CA GLN A 168 -9.24 25.42 -4.33
C GLN A 168 -8.35 26.27 -5.27
N LYS A 169 -7.31 26.84 -4.68
CA LYS A 169 -6.25 27.60 -5.38
C LYS A 169 -4.93 26.86 -5.20
N LEU A 170 -3.99 27.08 -6.13
CA LEU A 170 -2.64 26.53 -5.95
C LEU A 170 -1.90 27.19 -4.77
N PRO A 171 -1.19 26.41 -3.95
CA PRO A 171 -1.06 24.97 -4.00
C PRO A 171 -2.26 24.25 -3.34
N PHE A 172 -2.68 23.11 -3.87
CA PHE A 172 -3.65 22.23 -3.21
C PHE A 172 -3.44 20.77 -3.63
N GLY A 173 -3.93 19.86 -2.81
CA GLY A 173 -3.82 18.43 -3.05
C GLY A 173 -5.17 17.73 -3.23
N ILE A 174 -5.13 16.55 -3.86
CA ILE A 174 -6.25 15.61 -3.91
C ILE A 174 -5.75 14.25 -3.43
N ALA A 175 -6.42 13.72 -2.41
CA ALA A 175 -6.10 12.45 -1.78
C ALA A 175 -7.12 11.37 -2.17
N GLN A 176 -6.66 10.16 -2.42
CA GLN A 176 -7.49 9.01 -2.72
C GLN A 176 -6.97 7.74 -2.06
N ILE A 177 -7.89 6.91 -1.57
CA ILE A 177 -7.61 5.54 -1.16
C ILE A 177 -8.43 4.61 -2.06
N GLY A 178 -7.79 3.61 -2.65
CA GLY A 178 -8.55 2.68 -3.48
C GLY A 178 -7.77 1.46 -3.93
N LYS A 179 -8.50 0.47 -4.42
CA LYS A 179 -7.93 -0.73 -5.01
C LYS A 179 -7.15 -0.40 -6.27
N ALA A 180 -6.00 -1.07 -6.42
CA ALA A 180 -5.19 -1.10 -7.62
C ALA A 180 -4.77 -2.54 -7.94
N PHE A 181 -4.46 -2.81 -9.20
CA PHE A 181 -4.26 -4.16 -9.72
C PHE A 181 -3.05 -4.21 -10.63
N ARG A 182 -2.09 -5.10 -10.33
CA ARG A 182 -0.91 -5.31 -11.17
C ARG A 182 -0.73 -6.80 -11.41
N ASN A 183 -0.75 -7.22 -12.66
CA ASN A 183 -0.58 -8.62 -13.04
C ASN A 183 0.89 -9.04 -12.90
N GLU A 184 1.40 -8.99 -11.68
CA GLU A 184 2.78 -9.29 -11.32
C GLU A 184 3.19 -10.69 -11.81
N ILE A 185 4.32 -10.78 -12.51
CA ILE A 185 4.90 -12.07 -12.95
C ILE A 185 5.27 -12.88 -11.71
N ASN A 186 6.02 -12.28 -10.80
CA ASN A 186 6.44 -12.89 -9.54
C ASN A 186 5.96 -12.06 -8.35
N THR A 187 5.08 -12.64 -7.55
CA THR A 187 4.75 -12.10 -6.22
C THR A 187 5.78 -12.58 -5.20
N LYS A 188 6.14 -11.76 -4.23
CA LYS A 188 7.15 -12.12 -3.23
C LYS A 188 6.94 -11.41 -1.90
N ASN A 189 7.57 -11.97 -0.87
CA ASN A 189 7.64 -11.37 0.46
C ASN A 189 6.28 -11.06 1.08
N PHE A 190 5.35 -12.04 1.04
CA PHE A 190 4.03 -11.95 1.67
C PHE A 190 3.22 -10.79 1.08
N LEU A 191 2.92 -9.73 1.87
CA LEU A 191 2.13 -8.58 1.44
C LEU A 191 2.94 -7.50 0.71
N PHE A 192 4.24 -7.70 0.53
CA PHE A 192 5.11 -6.69 -0.07
C PHE A 192 4.84 -6.48 -1.56
N ARG A 193 4.64 -7.58 -2.31
CA ARG A 193 4.29 -7.53 -3.74
C ARG A 193 3.13 -8.46 -4.05
N THR A 194 1.99 -7.87 -4.30
CA THR A 194 0.70 -8.55 -4.51
C THR A 194 0.07 -8.11 -5.83
N ARG A 195 -0.89 -8.88 -6.35
CA ARG A 195 -1.60 -8.56 -7.61
C ARG A 195 -2.79 -7.63 -7.41
N GLU A 196 -3.43 -7.72 -6.26
CA GLU A 196 -4.47 -6.83 -5.80
C GLU A 196 -4.05 -6.20 -4.49
N PHE A 197 -4.13 -4.87 -4.38
CA PHE A 197 -3.74 -4.11 -3.19
C PHE A 197 -4.55 -2.82 -3.08
N GLU A 198 -4.42 -2.12 -1.97
CA GLU A 198 -4.95 -0.77 -1.82
C GLU A 198 -3.81 0.24 -1.83
N GLN A 199 -3.97 1.30 -2.61
CA GLN A 199 -3.09 2.47 -2.57
C GLN A 199 -3.73 3.61 -1.80
N MET A 200 -2.90 4.41 -1.19
CA MET A 200 -3.19 5.70 -0.55
C MET A 200 -2.30 6.72 -1.26
N GLU A 201 -2.88 7.51 -2.12
CA GLU A 201 -2.16 8.47 -2.95
C GLU A 201 -2.68 9.88 -2.76
N MET A 202 -1.77 10.84 -2.71
CA MET A 202 -2.07 12.25 -2.73
C MET A 202 -1.24 12.92 -3.83
N GLN A 203 -1.91 13.70 -4.66
CA GLN A 203 -1.33 14.48 -5.74
C GLN A 203 -1.45 15.95 -5.37
N TYR A 204 -0.33 16.60 -5.10
CA TYR A 204 -0.26 18.00 -4.67
C TYR A 204 0.15 18.88 -5.82
N PHE A 205 -0.77 19.76 -6.25
CA PHE A 205 -0.62 20.63 -7.39
C PHE A 205 -0.01 21.96 -6.96
N VAL A 206 1.10 22.35 -7.59
CA VAL A 206 1.91 23.51 -7.20
C VAL A 206 2.23 24.40 -8.40
N LYS A 207 2.53 25.68 -8.16
CA LYS A 207 3.05 26.55 -9.20
C LYS A 207 4.44 26.05 -9.65
N PRO A 208 4.73 26.02 -10.98
CA PRO A 208 6.08 25.73 -11.45
C PRO A 208 7.12 26.67 -10.78
N GLY A 209 8.21 26.06 -10.31
CA GLY A 209 9.28 26.77 -9.59
C GLY A 209 9.13 26.75 -8.06
N THR A 210 7.99 26.28 -7.51
CA THR A 210 7.83 26.02 -6.06
C THR A 210 7.88 24.53 -5.72
N ASP A 211 8.09 23.71 -6.73
CA ASP A 211 8.02 22.24 -6.65
C ASP A 211 9.06 21.64 -5.71
N GLU A 212 10.31 22.15 -5.70
CA GLU A 212 11.36 21.60 -4.83
C GLU A 212 11.08 21.88 -3.34
N GLU A 213 10.59 23.07 -2.99
CA GLU A 213 10.19 23.39 -1.61
C GLU A 213 9.06 22.50 -1.14
N GLN A 214 8.04 22.30 -1.97
CA GLN A 214 6.89 21.43 -1.64
C GLN A 214 7.29 19.96 -1.59
N PHE A 215 8.24 19.53 -2.41
CA PHE A 215 8.80 18.18 -2.35
C PHE A 215 9.48 17.91 -1.00
N GLU A 216 10.38 18.79 -0.54
CA GLU A 216 11.05 18.65 0.76
C GLU A 216 10.04 18.70 1.92
N TYR A 217 9.04 19.58 1.83
CA TYR A 217 7.97 19.63 2.83
C TYR A 217 7.24 18.29 2.95
N TRP A 218 6.76 17.74 1.83
CA TRP A 218 6.02 16.47 1.85
C TRP A 218 6.89 15.28 2.24
N LYS A 219 8.14 15.25 1.83
CA LYS A 219 9.13 14.26 2.25
C LYS A 219 9.20 14.16 3.78
N GLU A 220 9.38 15.29 4.46
CA GLU A 220 9.45 15.31 5.92
C GLU A 220 8.10 14.96 6.57
N GLN A 221 6.98 15.49 6.06
CA GLN A 221 5.66 15.19 6.58
C GLN A 221 5.35 13.69 6.53
N ARG A 222 5.75 13.01 5.45
CA ARG A 222 5.50 11.58 5.29
C ARG A 222 6.36 10.74 6.22
N LEU A 223 7.64 11.04 6.37
CA LEU A 223 8.50 10.35 7.33
C LEU A 223 7.98 10.50 8.77
N GLN A 224 7.62 11.73 9.15
CA GLN A 224 7.10 12.02 10.49
C GLN A 224 5.75 11.34 10.77
N TRP A 225 4.95 11.07 9.74
CA TRP A 225 3.71 10.32 9.91
C TRP A 225 3.97 8.89 10.41
N PHE A 226 4.95 8.17 9.84
CA PHE A 226 5.35 6.84 10.30
C PHE A 226 5.87 6.86 11.74
N VAL A 227 6.74 7.81 12.06
CA VAL A 227 7.33 7.95 13.40
C VAL A 227 6.25 8.23 14.44
N ARG A 228 5.32 9.14 14.16
CA ARG A 228 4.18 9.45 15.06
C ARG A 228 3.27 8.26 15.30
N LEU A 229 3.18 7.31 14.39
CA LEU A 229 2.43 6.06 14.55
C LEU A 229 3.25 4.94 15.18
N GLY A 230 4.41 5.27 15.73
CA GLY A 230 5.23 4.37 16.56
C GLY A 230 6.26 3.55 15.80
N MET A 231 6.43 3.77 14.49
CA MET A 231 7.50 3.08 13.75
C MET A 231 8.87 3.59 14.16
N GLY A 232 9.80 2.67 14.42
CA GLY A 232 11.14 3.01 14.86
C GLY A 232 11.89 3.85 13.84
N ALA A 233 12.28 5.09 14.20
CA ALA A 233 12.98 6.01 13.29
C ALA A 233 14.29 5.43 12.75
N ASN A 234 14.97 4.57 13.53
CA ASN A 234 16.19 3.88 13.11
C ASN A 234 15.98 2.76 12.08
N LYS A 235 14.71 2.40 11.82
CA LYS A 235 14.31 1.42 10.80
C LYS A 235 13.73 2.10 9.55
N LEU A 236 13.81 3.41 9.47
CA LEU A 236 13.35 4.21 8.34
C LEU A 236 14.53 4.91 7.69
N ARG A 237 14.52 5.02 6.38
CA ARG A 237 15.47 5.84 5.63
C ARG A 237 14.86 6.41 4.37
N PHE A 238 15.48 7.44 3.83
CA PHE A 238 15.23 7.90 2.48
C PHE A 238 16.19 7.20 1.52
N GLN A 239 15.65 6.72 0.40
CA GLN A 239 16.42 6.23 -0.74
C GLN A 239 16.10 7.12 -1.93
N GLU A 240 17.02 7.99 -2.29
CA GLU A 240 16.89 8.83 -3.50
C GLU A 240 17.20 7.99 -4.74
N LEU A 241 16.37 8.09 -5.77
CA LEU A 241 16.56 7.37 -7.02
C LEU A 241 17.52 8.15 -7.91
N GLU A 242 18.51 7.47 -8.44
CA GLU A 242 19.45 8.05 -9.41
C GLU A 242 18.76 8.31 -10.76
N GLN A 243 19.32 9.21 -11.56
CA GLN A 243 18.71 9.66 -12.82
C GLN A 243 18.37 8.51 -13.79
N GLY A 244 19.14 7.42 -13.79
CA GLY A 244 18.89 6.22 -14.60
C GLY A 244 17.79 5.30 -14.04
N GLN A 245 17.32 5.54 -12.82
CA GLN A 245 16.27 4.78 -12.14
C GLN A 245 14.93 5.54 -12.08
N LEU A 246 14.95 6.84 -12.42
CA LEU A 246 13.75 7.66 -12.38
C LEU A 246 12.69 7.14 -13.34
N PRO A 247 11.42 7.08 -12.91
CA PRO A 247 10.31 6.91 -13.82
C PRO A 247 10.29 8.00 -14.87
N HIS A 248 9.85 7.69 -16.08
CA HIS A 248 9.87 8.60 -17.23
C HIS A 248 9.09 9.92 -17.02
N TYR A 249 8.21 9.96 -16.03
CA TYR A 249 7.38 11.11 -15.67
C TYR A 249 7.98 11.95 -14.53
N ALA A 250 9.03 11.50 -13.88
CA ALA A 250 9.54 12.16 -12.68
C ALA A 250 10.84 12.90 -12.94
N LYS A 251 10.92 14.15 -12.47
CA LYS A 251 12.13 14.95 -12.38
C LYS A 251 13.00 14.53 -11.19
N ARG A 252 12.36 14.11 -10.10
CA ARG A 252 12.98 13.64 -8.87
C ARG A 252 12.10 12.61 -8.20
N ALA A 253 12.68 11.60 -7.59
CA ALA A 253 11.98 10.57 -6.84
C ALA A 253 12.77 10.13 -5.62
N ILE A 254 12.06 9.88 -4.51
CA ILE A 254 12.61 9.36 -3.26
C ILE A 254 11.65 8.29 -2.74
N ASP A 255 12.21 7.18 -2.27
CA ASP A 255 11.48 6.18 -1.51
C ASP A 255 11.72 6.37 -0.01
N ILE A 256 10.66 6.27 0.79
CA ILE A 256 10.76 5.99 2.21
C ILE A 256 10.82 4.47 2.33
N GLU A 257 11.94 3.97 2.82
CA GLU A 257 12.15 2.54 3.02
C GLU A 257 12.09 2.18 4.50
N TYR A 258 11.59 0.97 4.76
CA TYR A 258 11.59 0.32 6.07
C TYR A 258 12.51 -0.91 6.05
N GLU A 259 13.22 -1.14 7.18
CA GLU A 259 14.09 -2.31 7.37
C GLU A 259 13.26 -3.55 7.75
N PHE A 260 12.80 -4.27 6.72
CA PHE A 260 12.11 -5.56 6.89
C PHE A 260 13.09 -6.68 7.25
N PRO A 261 12.60 -7.83 7.75
CA PRO A 261 13.45 -9.00 7.99
C PRO A 261 14.15 -9.57 6.74
N PHE A 262 13.77 -9.14 5.54
CA PHE A 262 14.42 -9.48 4.26
C PHE A 262 15.30 -8.36 3.69
N GLY A 263 15.50 -7.28 4.44
CA GLY A 263 16.25 -6.09 4.04
C GLY A 263 15.38 -4.86 3.81
N TRP A 264 15.99 -3.79 3.33
CA TRP A 264 15.31 -2.54 3.05
C TRP A 264 14.27 -2.69 1.93
N GLY A 265 13.13 -2.08 2.11
CA GLY A 265 12.05 -2.10 1.14
C GLY A 265 11.19 -0.85 1.24
N GLU A 266 10.83 -0.33 0.08
CA GLU A 266 9.96 0.83 -0.09
C GLU A 266 8.60 0.61 0.59
N ILE A 267 8.18 1.59 1.38
CA ILE A 267 6.84 1.64 1.99
C ILE A 267 6.02 2.83 1.50
N GLU A 268 6.67 3.86 0.95
CA GLU A 268 6.03 5.02 0.32
C GLU A 268 6.99 5.66 -0.68
N GLY A 269 6.52 6.01 -1.87
CA GLY A 269 7.25 6.78 -2.87
C GLY A 269 6.82 8.25 -2.87
N LEU A 270 7.78 9.16 -3.10
CA LEU A 270 7.54 10.58 -3.37
C LEU A 270 8.14 10.94 -4.73
N HIS A 271 7.34 11.58 -5.58
CA HIS A 271 7.76 11.94 -6.93
C HIS A 271 7.45 13.40 -7.24
N ASN A 272 8.43 14.12 -7.78
CA ASN A 272 8.18 15.37 -8.50
C ASN A 272 7.90 15.01 -9.96
N ARG A 273 6.62 14.99 -10.33
CA ARG A 273 6.13 14.55 -11.65
C ARG A 273 6.09 15.67 -12.67
N THR A 274 6.46 16.90 -12.27
CA THR A 274 6.32 18.11 -13.08
C THR A 274 4.88 18.26 -13.61
N ASP A 275 4.69 18.70 -14.83
CA ASP A 275 3.40 18.81 -15.52
C ASP A 275 3.10 17.62 -16.44
N TYR A 276 3.91 16.56 -16.38
CA TYR A 276 3.86 15.45 -17.33
C TYR A 276 2.43 14.91 -17.54
N ASP A 277 1.78 14.47 -16.45
CA ASP A 277 0.46 13.83 -16.55
C ASP A 277 -0.61 14.79 -17.07
N LEU A 278 -0.63 16.02 -16.59
CA LEU A 278 -1.63 16.99 -17.03
C LEU A 278 -1.41 17.41 -18.49
N SER A 279 -0.15 17.55 -18.91
CA SER A 279 0.20 17.79 -20.32
C SER A 279 -0.30 16.67 -21.22
N ARG A 280 -0.09 15.40 -20.80
CA ARG A 280 -0.55 14.23 -21.55
C ARG A 280 -2.06 14.18 -21.63
N HIS A 281 -2.77 14.43 -20.52
CA HIS A 281 -4.22 14.47 -20.53
C HIS A 281 -4.79 15.65 -21.34
N GLU A 282 -4.13 16.82 -21.32
CA GLU A 282 -4.48 17.95 -22.19
C GLU A 282 -4.37 17.57 -23.67
N GLU A 283 -3.24 16.94 -24.06
CA GLU A 283 -2.99 16.47 -25.44
C GLU A 283 -4.03 15.41 -25.89
N PHE A 284 -4.25 14.38 -25.09
CA PHE A 284 -5.11 13.26 -25.48
C PHE A 284 -6.61 13.57 -25.42
N SER A 285 -7.02 14.45 -24.52
CA SER A 285 -8.43 14.83 -24.38
C SER A 285 -8.83 16.04 -25.22
N GLY A 286 -7.88 16.89 -25.59
CA GLY A 286 -8.13 18.19 -26.21
C GLY A 286 -8.73 19.23 -25.25
N LYS A 287 -8.75 18.94 -23.92
CA LYS A 287 -9.25 19.84 -22.89
C LYS A 287 -8.10 20.47 -22.12
N ALA A 288 -8.10 21.80 -22.00
CA ALA A 288 -7.09 22.50 -21.21
C ALA A 288 -7.14 22.07 -19.74
N MET A 289 -6.00 21.65 -19.20
CA MET A 289 -5.79 21.21 -17.82
C MET A 289 -5.14 22.32 -16.96
N ARG A 290 -5.42 23.60 -17.30
CA ARG A 290 -4.73 24.77 -16.76
C ARG A 290 -5.55 25.47 -15.71
N PHE A 291 -4.90 25.99 -14.69
CA PHE A 291 -5.48 26.75 -13.59
C PHE A 291 -5.27 28.23 -13.80
N TYR A 292 -6.29 29.03 -13.50
CA TYR A 292 -6.15 30.47 -13.52
C TYR A 292 -5.45 30.95 -12.26
N ASP A 293 -4.31 31.60 -12.42
CA ASP A 293 -3.59 32.25 -11.32
C ASP A 293 -4.05 33.70 -11.19
N GLU A 294 -4.67 34.01 -10.05
CA GLU A 294 -5.20 35.36 -9.80
C GLU A 294 -4.11 36.41 -9.60
N GLU A 295 -2.88 36.02 -9.23
CA GLU A 295 -1.78 36.93 -9.00
C GLU A 295 -1.15 37.36 -10.33
N THR A 296 -0.83 36.39 -11.17
CA THR A 296 -0.19 36.64 -12.48
C THR A 296 -1.18 36.97 -13.61
N LYS A 297 -2.49 36.66 -13.39
CA LYS A 297 -3.57 36.72 -14.39
C LYS A 297 -3.34 35.78 -15.58
N GLU A 298 -2.56 34.75 -15.39
CA GLU A 298 -2.23 33.74 -16.41
C GLU A 298 -2.88 32.41 -16.14
N ARG A 299 -2.96 31.57 -17.17
CA ARG A 299 -3.35 30.16 -17.04
C ARG A 299 -2.09 29.31 -17.02
N ILE A 300 -1.80 28.71 -15.88
CA ILE A 300 -0.64 27.87 -15.65
C ILE A 300 -1.02 26.39 -15.63
N LEU A 301 -0.15 25.54 -16.14
CA LEU A 301 -0.21 24.10 -15.97
C LEU A 301 0.60 23.77 -14.70
N PRO A 302 -0.03 23.27 -13.62
CA PRO A 302 0.68 23.06 -12.37
C PRO A 302 1.66 21.88 -12.46
N TYR A 303 2.70 21.94 -11.62
CA TYR A 303 3.53 20.79 -11.33
C TYR A 303 2.89 19.95 -10.24
N ILE A 304 3.27 18.68 -10.15
CA ILE A 304 2.66 17.70 -9.25
C ILE A 304 3.73 17.12 -8.34
N ILE A 305 3.47 17.16 -7.03
CA ILE A 305 4.20 16.40 -6.02
C ILE A 305 3.32 15.24 -5.58
N GLU A 306 3.74 14.03 -5.86
CA GLU A 306 3.05 12.80 -5.52
C GLU A 306 3.57 12.23 -4.21
N THR A 307 2.67 11.74 -3.35
CA THR A 307 2.97 10.75 -2.31
C THR A 307 2.13 9.51 -2.57
N SER A 308 2.77 8.35 -2.69
CA SER A 308 2.10 7.09 -3.02
C SER A 308 2.54 5.96 -2.11
N ALA A 309 1.59 5.37 -1.41
CA ALA A 309 1.82 4.30 -0.45
C ALA A 309 0.86 3.12 -0.66
N GLY A 310 1.37 1.91 -0.59
CA GLY A 310 0.54 0.70 -0.55
C GLY A 310 0.03 0.44 0.86
N ALA A 311 -1.28 0.61 1.13
CA ALA A 311 -1.86 0.33 2.44
C ALA A 311 -1.61 -1.11 2.91
N THR A 312 -1.66 -2.06 1.98
CA THR A 312 -1.34 -3.47 2.21
C THR A 312 0.11 -3.67 2.66
N ARG A 313 1.05 -2.97 2.01
CA ARG A 313 2.48 -2.99 2.35
C ARG A 313 2.74 -2.31 3.69
N GLN A 314 2.07 -1.20 3.97
CA GLN A 314 2.16 -0.52 5.27
C GLN A 314 1.63 -1.37 6.41
N LEU A 315 0.52 -2.13 6.21
CA LEU A 315 0.06 -3.09 7.21
C LEU A 315 1.15 -4.09 7.57
N MET A 316 1.86 -4.62 6.57
CA MET A 316 2.99 -5.53 6.82
C MET A 316 4.12 -4.84 7.59
N ALA A 317 4.47 -3.60 7.24
CA ALA A 317 5.53 -2.84 7.92
C ALA A 317 5.17 -2.57 9.39
N PHE A 318 3.96 -2.10 9.68
CA PHE A 318 3.50 -1.89 11.06
C PHE A 318 3.41 -3.19 11.87
N LEU A 319 3.02 -4.32 11.26
CA LEU A 319 3.05 -5.61 11.93
C LEU A 319 4.48 -6.09 12.21
N ALA A 320 5.41 -5.86 11.27
CA ALA A 320 6.82 -6.22 11.43
C ALA A 320 7.49 -5.38 12.52
N ASP A 321 7.19 -4.09 12.57
CA ASP A 321 7.73 -3.18 13.58
C ASP A 321 7.16 -3.46 14.98
N ALA A 322 5.87 -3.77 15.05
CA ALA A 322 5.19 -4.10 16.30
C ALA A 322 5.57 -5.47 16.88
N TYR A 323 6.15 -6.36 16.08
CA TYR A 323 6.49 -7.72 16.49
C TYR A 323 7.68 -7.74 17.45
N HIS A 324 7.44 -8.21 18.70
CA HIS A 324 8.47 -8.35 19.71
C HIS A 324 8.39 -9.74 20.36
N GLU A 325 9.55 -10.32 20.62
CA GLU A 325 9.70 -11.49 21.49
C GLU A 325 10.25 -11.00 22.83
N GLU A 326 9.56 -11.33 23.92
CA GLU A 326 9.99 -10.94 25.26
C GLU A 326 9.83 -12.10 26.23
N ASP A 327 10.75 -12.23 27.18
CA ASP A 327 10.67 -13.21 28.25
C ASP A 327 9.77 -12.69 29.38
N ALA A 328 8.80 -13.51 29.77
CA ALA A 328 7.87 -13.16 30.82
C ALA A 328 7.63 -14.35 31.78
N PRO A 329 7.48 -14.08 33.09
CA PRO A 329 7.21 -15.14 34.05
C PRO A 329 5.82 -15.75 33.84
N THR A 330 5.74 -17.07 33.86
CA THR A 330 4.47 -17.80 33.94
C THR A 330 3.86 -17.70 35.32
N ALA A 331 2.64 -18.23 35.51
CA ALA A 331 1.99 -18.30 36.82
C ALA A 331 2.80 -19.13 37.84
N THR A 332 3.69 -20.00 37.38
CA THR A 332 4.59 -20.81 38.23
C THR A 332 5.97 -20.22 38.44
N GLY A 333 6.21 -18.97 37.93
CA GLY A 333 7.50 -18.28 38.03
C GLY A 333 8.55 -18.71 36.99
N LYS A 334 8.25 -19.68 36.11
CA LYS A 334 9.15 -20.06 35.03
C LYS A 334 9.14 -18.98 33.94
N MET A 335 10.31 -18.58 33.46
CA MET A 335 10.41 -17.68 32.32
C MET A 335 10.06 -18.40 31.01
N GLU A 336 9.18 -17.79 30.22
CA GLU A 336 8.82 -18.26 28.88
C GLU A 336 8.80 -17.11 27.90
N THR A 337 9.35 -17.34 26.70
CA THR A 337 9.33 -16.36 25.62
C THR A 337 7.89 -16.24 25.08
N ARG A 338 7.38 -15.03 25.04
CA ARG A 338 6.08 -14.73 24.43
C ARG A 338 6.23 -13.73 23.27
N ILE A 339 5.27 -13.75 22.35
CA ILE A 339 5.17 -12.80 21.25
C ILE A 339 4.16 -11.73 21.63
N VAL A 340 4.56 -10.47 21.49
CA VAL A 340 3.72 -9.29 21.72
C VAL A 340 3.74 -8.40 20.49
N LEU A 341 2.56 -7.92 20.06
CA LEU A 341 2.45 -6.88 19.05
C LEU A 341 2.29 -5.52 19.75
N LYS A 342 3.34 -4.71 19.72
CA LYS A 342 3.38 -3.36 20.32
C LYS A 342 2.88 -2.32 19.31
N LEU A 343 1.62 -2.45 18.91
CA LEU A 343 0.98 -1.51 18.00
C LEU A 343 0.69 -0.17 18.69
N HIS A 344 0.87 0.92 17.95
CA HIS A 344 0.40 2.23 18.40
C HIS A 344 -1.12 2.19 18.67
N PRO A 345 -1.65 2.82 19.75
CA PRO A 345 -3.08 2.75 20.10
C PRO A 345 -4.03 3.14 18.95
N SER A 346 -3.65 4.14 18.14
CA SER A 346 -4.42 4.54 16.97
C SER A 346 -4.53 3.44 15.90
N LEU A 347 -3.57 2.51 15.84
CA LEU A 347 -3.54 1.41 14.88
C LEU A 347 -4.13 0.12 15.43
N ALA A 348 -4.12 -0.07 16.76
CA ALA A 348 -4.55 -1.31 17.39
C ALA A 348 -5.97 -1.72 16.96
N PRO A 349 -6.18 -2.98 16.51
CA PRO A 349 -7.50 -3.47 16.09
C PRO A 349 -8.56 -3.47 17.18
N VAL A 350 -8.14 -3.68 18.42
CA VAL A 350 -8.97 -3.57 19.63
C VAL A 350 -8.49 -2.38 20.41
N LYS A 351 -9.37 -1.42 20.67
CA LYS A 351 -9.02 -0.13 21.30
C LYS A 351 -9.05 -0.19 22.81
N ALA A 352 -9.89 -1.04 23.38
CA ALA A 352 -10.05 -1.20 24.80
C ALA A 352 -10.37 -2.67 25.15
N ALA A 353 -9.94 -3.10 26.34
CA ALA A 353 -10.35 -4.37 26.91
C ALA A 353 -10.93 -4.12 28.32
N VAL A 354 -12.04 -4.79 28.64
CA VAL A 354 -12.70 -4.65 29.93
C VAL A 354 -12.68 -6.01 30.62
N PHE A 355 -12.02 -6.08 31.77
CA PHE A 355 -11.85 -7.30 32.54
C PHE A 355 -12.33 -7.09 33.97
N PRO A 356 -13.40 -7.77 34.46
CA PRO A 356 -13.72 -7.73 35.88
C PRO A 356 -12.58 -8.34 36.70
N LEU A 357 -12.17 -7.70 37.77
CA LEU A 357 -11.05 -8.20 38.59
C LEU A 357 -11.35 -9.59 39.15
N VAL A 358 -12.57 -9.77 39.65
CA VAL A 358 -13.11 -11.07 40.12
C VAL A 358 -14.53 -11.25 39.58
N ASN A 359 -15.00 -12.52 39.54
CA ASN A 359 -16.32 -12.86 39.03
C ASN A 359 -17.36 -12.95 40.19
N ARG A 360 -17.36 -11.95 41.08
CA ARG A 360 -18.26 -11.83 42.22
C ARG A 360 -18.45 -10.36 42.60
N ASP A 361 -19.29 -10.11 43.56
CA ASP A 361 -19.50 -8.78 44.18
C ASP A 361 -19.98 -7.69 43.16
N GLY A 362 -20.77 -8.13 42.17
CA GLY A 362 -21.30 -7.22 41.14
C GLY A 362 -20.26 -6.71 40.09
N MET A 363 -19.00 -7.19 40.13
CA MET A 363 -17.96 -6.73 39.21
C MET A 363 -18.21 -7.11 37.75
N PRO A 364 -18.69 -8.34 37.40
CA PRO A 364 -19.03 -8.65 36.00
C PRO A 364 -20.12 -7.75 35.44
N GLU A 365 -21.14 -7.42 36.23
CA GLU A 365 -22.24 -6.54 35.83
C GLU A 365 -21.75 -5.12 35.56
N ILE A 366 -20.88 -4.58 36.44
CA ILE A 366 -20.24 -3.27 36.24
C ILE A 366 -19.35 -3.29 34.99
N ALA A 367 -18.55 -4.33 34.81
CA ALA A 367 -17.66 -4.47 33.65
C ALA A 367 -18.47 -4.56 32.32
N ARG A 368 -19.61 -5.29 32.32
CA ARG A 368 -20.52 -5.35 31.17
C ARG A 368 -21.18 -4.00 30.89
N LYS A 369 -21.53 -3.24 31.92
CA LYS A 369 -22.07 -1.89 31.78
C LYS A 369 -21.02 -0.95 31.13
N ILE A 370 -19.77 -1.02 31.59
CA ILE A 370 -18.66 -0.23 30.99
C ILE A 370 -18.43 -0.64 29.55
N GLU A 371 -18.35 -1.94 29.27
CA GLU A 371 -18.17 -2.49 27.91
C GLU A 371 -19.30 -2.02 26.99
N GLY A 372 -20.56 -2.11 27.43
CA GLY A 372 -21.73 -1.64 26.67
C GLY A 372 -21.71 -0.14 26.40
N ALA A 373 -21.21 0.67 27.32
CA ALA A 373 -21.08 2.13 27.12
C ALA A 373 -19.98 2.51 26.11
N ILE A 374 -18.89 1.73 26.03
CA ILE A 374 -17.75 1.99 25.14
C ILE A 374 -17.98 1.41 23.74
N ARG A 375 -18.63 0.28 23.63
CA ARG A 375 -18.82 -0.48 22.36
C ARG A 375 -19.41 0.34 21.18
N PRO A 376 -20.35 1.28 21.38
CA PRO A 376 -20.83 2.13 20.27
C PRO A 376 -19.76 3.05 19.66
N HIS A 377 -18.66 3.32 20.37
CA HIS A 377 -17.64 4.27 20.00
C HIS A 377 -16.36 3.62 19.47
N MET A 378 -16.07 2.37 19.90
CA MET A 378 -14.86 1.66 19.50
C MET A 378 -14.99 0.14 19.69
N ARG A 379 -14.11 -0.61 19.03
CA ARG A 379 -14.02 -2.05 19.23
C ARG A 379 -13.45 -2.38 20.60
N VAL A 380 -14.25 -3.08 21.41
CA VAL A 380 -13.93 -3.48 22.79
C VAL A 380 -13.87 -5.00 22.89
N PHE A 381 -12.88 -5.49 23.64
CA PHE A 381 -12.78 -6.88 24.02
C PHE A 381 -13.20 -7.03 25.48
N TYR A 382 -14.11 -7.99 25.76
CA TYR A 382 -14.51 -8.36 27.11
C TYR A 382 -14.09 -9.78 27.41
N ASP A 383 -13.51 -10.04 28.57
CA ASP A 383 -13.18 -11.37 29.04
C ASP A 383 -13.30 -11.47 30.57
N GLU A 384 -14.03 -12.47 31.05
CA GLU A 384 -14.19 -12.79 32.47
C GLU A 384 -13.66 -14.17 32.82
N SER A 385 -13.11 -14.91 31.85
CA SER A 385 -12.68 -16.29 32.01
C SER A 385 -11.28 -16.41 32.62
N GLY A 386 -11.13 -17.24 33.68
CA GLY A 386 -9.86 -17.48 34.36
C GLY A 386 -9.32 -16.29 35.14
N ALA A 387 -8.06 -16.35 35.55
CA ALA A 387 -7.41 -15.28 36.29
C ALA A 387 -7.16 -14.04 35.45
N VAL A 388 -7.32 -12.83 36.01
CA VAL A 388 -7.16 -11.56 35.31
C VAL A 388 -5.82 -11.44 34.59
N GLY A 389 -4.71 -11.88 35.20
CA GLY A 389 -3.39 -11.86 34.57
C GLY A 389 -3.25 -12.71 33.30
N ARG A 390 -4.11 -13.71 33.07
CA ARG A 390 -4.18 -14.47 31.81
C ARG A 390 -4.92 -13.71 30.72
N ARG A 391 -5.89 -12.87 31.08
CA ARG A 391 -6.70 -12.09 30.13
C ARG A 391 -5.87 -11.06 29.41
N TYR A 392 -4.91 -10.43 30.09
CA TYR A 392 -3.93 -9.51 29.48
C TYR A 392 -3.01 -10.16 28.44
N ARG A 393 -2.92 -11.50 28.43
CA ARG A 393 -2.02 -12.25 27.54
C ARG A 393 -2.73 -12.82 26.32
N ARG A 394 -4.04 -12.69 26.22
CA ARG A 394 -4.86 -13.20 25.11
C ARG A 394 -4.98 -12.17 24.00
#